data_da82de6b66dbd07b85871e313bac9a87
#
_entry.id   da82de6b66dbd07b85871e313bac9a87
#
_cell.length_a   1.000
_cell.length_b   1.000
_cell.length_c   1.000
_cell.angle_alpha   90.00
_cell.angle_beta   90.00
_cell.angle_gamma   90.00
#
_symmetry.space_group_name_H-M   'P 1'
#
loop_
_entity.id
_entity.type
_entity.pdbx_description
1 polymer ?
#
loop_
_entity_poly.entity_id
_entity_poly.type
_entity_poly.pdbx_seq_one_letter_code
_entity_poly.pdbx_strand_id
1 'polypeptide(L)'
;AEDGIRDSVASRGLGDVYKRQILGLEPGQGFYQLMNQLPWERLAIGIGALGHMDFALAQTLEYVKERKAFGKSIFEFQNTRFKLAEQKTKLEVTRAFIHHCIELQRDGVLDATTASMAKWWSSQMQCEVIDECLQLFGGYGYMLEYPIARAYADARVQKIYGGTNEIMKELIARSL
;
A
#
# COMPACT_ATOMS: atom_id res chain seq x y z
N ALA A 1 -23.31 -14.81 -30.45
CA ALA A 1 -22.84 -13.93 -29.33
C ALA A 1 -21.98 -14.69 -28.37
N GLU A 2 -21.47 -15.62 -28.82
CA GLU A 2 -21.10 -16.60 -27.95
C GLU A 2 -19.68 -16.59 -27.67
N ASP A 3 -18.83 -15.77 -28.17
CA ASP A 3 -17.76 -16.63 -28.20
C ASP A 3 -16.40 -16.15 -28.45
N GLY A 4 -16.17 -14.89 -28.24
CA GLY A 4 -14.81 -14.34 -28.11
C GLY A 4 -14.02 -14.85 -26.91
N ILE A 5 -14.70 -15.49 -25.95
CA ILE A 5 -14.08 -16.02 -24.72
C ILE A 5 -13.79 -17.52 -24.82
N ARG A 6 -14.26 -18.16 -25.89
CA ARG A 6 -14.15 -19.61 -26.05
C ARG A 6 -12.76 -20.15 -26.28
N ASP A 7 -11.83 -19.35 -26.70
CA ASP A 7 -10.55 -19.86 -27.17
C ASP A 7 -9.47 -19.99 -26.09
N SER A 8 -9.74 -19.55 -24.86
CA SER A 8 -8.87 -19.81 -23.75
C SER A 8 -9.24 -21.13 -23.07
N VAL A 9 -8.44 -22.15 -23.29
CA VAL A 9 -8.64 -23.49 -22.71
C VAL A 9 -8.70 -23.48 -21.19
N ALA A 10 -8.00 -22.55 -20.56
CA ALA A 10 -7.94 -22.43 -19.10
C ALA A 10 -9.23 -21.89 -18.46
N SER A 11 -10.08 -21.18 -19.22
CA SER A 11 -11.28 -20.56 -18.67
C SER A 11 -12.58 -21.26 -19.07
N ARG A 12 -12.54 -22.22 -19.99
CA ARG A 12 -13.75 -22.86 -20.55
C ARG A 12 -14.62 -23.55 -19.52
N GLY A 13 -14.05 -24.34 -18.63
CA GLY A 13 -14.83 -25.06 -17.64
C GLY A 13 -15.30 -24.20 -16.48
N LEU A 14 -14.46 -23.28 -16.02
CA LEU A 14 -14.75 -22.41 -14.88
C LEU A 14 -15.69 -21.27 -15.26
N GLY A 15 -15.53 -20.68 -16.45
CA GLY A 15 -16.35 -19.57 -16.90
C GLY A 15 -17.83 -19.91 -17.04
N ASP A 16 -18.18 -21.11 -17.48
CA ASP A 16 -19.58 -21.54 -17.64
C ASP A 16 -20.26 -21.85 -16.30
N VAL A 17 -19.54 -22.37 -15.34
CA VAL A 17 -20.07 -22.65 -14.00
C VAL A 17 -20.32 -21.33 -13.26
N TYR A 18 -19.36 -20.42 -13.24
CA TYR A 18 -19.48 -19.18 -12.49
C TYR A 18 -20.42 -18.14 -13.12
N LYS A 19 -20.57 -18.12 -14.43
CA LYS A 19 -21.51 -17.23 -15.11
C LYS A 19 -22.99 -17.48 -14.77
N ARG A 20 -23.33 -18.67 -14.31
CA ARG A 20 -24.70 -19.08 -13.94
C ARG A 20 -24.97 -18.96 -12.44
N GLN A 21 -23.95 -18.60 -11.65
CA GLN A 21 -24.10 -18.41 -10.21
C GLN A 21 -24.18 -16.94 -9.87
N ILE A 22 -25.08 -16.60 -8.97
CA ILE A 22 -25.09 -15.28 -8.33
C ILE A 22 -24.28 -15.34 -7.04
N LEU A 23 -23.56 -14.26 -6.75
CA LEU A 23 -22.87 -14.10 -5.48
C LEU A 23 -23.91 -13.80 -4.40
N GLY A 24 -24.03 -14.67 -3.40
CA GLY A 24 -25.05 -14.59 -2.36
C GLY A 24 -26.34 -15.33 -2.71
N LEU A 25 -27.41 -15.06 -1.94
CA LEU A 25 -28.68 -15.77 -2.04
C LEU A 25 -29.71 -15.05 -2.90
N GLU A 26 -29.60 -13.72 -3.07
CA GLU A 26 -30.58 -12.89 -3.75
C GLU A 26 -29.95 -12.01 -4.81
N PRO A 27 -30.61 -11.82 -5.98
CA PRO A 27 -30.18 -10.86 -6.99
C PRO A 27 -30.24 -9.41 -6.47
N GLY A 28 -29.39 -8.53 -7.02
CA GLY A 28 -29.41 -7.08 -6.70
C GLY A 28 -28.62 -6.67 -5.47
N GLN A 29 -28.01 -7.61 -4.75
CA GLN A 29 -27.23 -7.31 -3.52
C GLN A 29 -25.77 -6.95 -3.77
N GLY A 30 -25.27 -6.98 -4.99
CA GLY A 30 -23.85 -6.82 -5.32
C GLY A 30 -23.24 -5.51 -4.81
N PHE A 31 -23.97 -4.41 -4.83
CA PHE A 31 -23.50 -3.14 -4.29
C PHE A 31 -23.25 -3.20 -2.78
N TYR A 32 -24.18 -3.76 -2.03
CA TYR A 32 -24.04 -3.91 -0.57
C TYR A 32 -22.92 -4.86 -0.19
N GLN A 33 -22.78 -5.97 -0.94
CA GLN A 33 -21.69 -6.91 -0.75
C GLN A 33 -20.32 -6.23 -0.97
N LEU A 34 -20.18 -5.41 -2.02
CA LEU A 34 -19.00 -4.64 -2.29
C LEU A 34 -18.70 -3.65 -1.15
N MET A 35 -19.69 -2.88 -0.72
CA MET A 35 -19.53 -1.92 0.37
C MET A 35 -19.08 -2.57 1.68
N ASN A 36 -19.57 -3.75 1.98
CA ASN A 36 -19.19 -4.51 3.17
C ASN A 36 -17.73 -5.01 3.13
N GLN A 37 -17.14 -5.19 1.95
CA GLN A 37 -15.75 -5.61 1.78
C GLN A 37 -14.75 -4.45 1.79
N LEU A 38 -15.19 -3.23 1.51
CA LEU A 38 -14.29 -2.07 1.41
C LEU A 38 -13.42 -1.83 2.65
N PRO A 39 -13.90 -1.97 3.90
CA PRO A 39 -13.04 -1.80 5.07
C PRO A 39 -11.86 -2.77 5.08
N TRP A 40 -12.09 -4.04 4.73
CA TRP A 40 -11.03 -5.04 4.60
C TRP A 40 -10.05 -4.72 3.48
N GLU A 41 -10.53 -4.34 2.29
CA GLU A 41 -9.69 -3.96 1.16
C GLU A 41 -8.79 -2.76 1.49
N ARG A 42 -9.33 -1.76 2.18
CA ARG A 42 -8.59 -0.58 2.64
C ARG A 42 -7.51 -0.94 3.65
N LEU A 43 -7.81 -1.82 4.59
CA LEU A 43 -6.82 -2.35 5.53
C LEU A 43 -5.72 -3.12 4.80
N ALA A 44 -6.07 -3.96 3.81
CA ALA A 44 -5.09 -4.71 3.00
C ALA A 44 -4.12 -3.77 2.27
N ILE A 45 -4.61 -2.62 1.75
CA ILE A 45 -3.76 -1.57 1.19
C ILE A 45 -2.79 -1.04 2.26
N GLY A 46 -3.28 -0.80 3.47
CA GLY A 46 -2.45 -0.34 4.60
C GLY A 46 -1.35 -1.33 4.98
N ILE A 47 -1.67 -2.62 5.00
CA ILE A 47 -0.70 -3.70 5.27
C ILE A 47 0.37 -3.75 4.16
N GLY A 48 -0.04 -3.67 2.89
CA GLY A 48 0.88 -3.62 1.76
C GLY A 48 1.80 -2.39 1.81
N ALA A 49 1.25 -1.23 2.18
CA ALA A 49 2.02 0.00 2.35
C ALA A 49 3.11 -0.15 3.44
N LEU A 50 2.77 -0.80 4.56
CA LEU A 50 3.72 -1.07 5.63
C LEU A 50 4.89 -1.96 5.16
N GLY A 51 4.60 -3.05 4.43
CA GLY A 51 5.62 -3.92 3.85
C GLY A 51 6.54 -3.19 2.86
N HIS A 52 6.00 -2.29 2.04
CA HIS A 52 6.79 -1.46 1.12
C HIS A 52 7.71 -0.47 1.85
N MET A 53 7.25 0.15 2.94
CA MET A 53 8.09 1.03 3.76
C MET A 53 9.23 0.27 4.43
N ASP A 54 8.96 -0.91 4.97
CA ASP A 54 9.99 -1.80 5.55
C ASP A 54 11.06 -2.14 4.50
N PHE A 55 10.62 -2.59 3.34
CA PHE A 55 11.51 -2.91 2.23
C PHE A 55 12.38 -1.72 1.82
N ALA A 56 11.76 -0.56 1.57
CA ALA A 56 12.47 0.63 1.12
C ALA A 56 13.52 1.09 2.14
N LEU A 57 13.16 1.10 3.42
CA LEU A 57 14.07 1.52 4.48
C LEU A 57 15.23 0.54 4.67
N ALA A 58 14.98 -0.78 4.60
CA ALA A 58 16.01 -1.81 4.70
C ALA A 58 17.03 -1.69 3.55
N GLN A 59 16.55 -1.61 2.30
CA GLN A 59 17.40 -1.43 1.12
C GLN A 59 18.22 -0.13 1.18
N THR A 60 17.59 0.95 1.65
CA THR A 60 18.27 2.24 1.77
C THR A 60 19.37 2.19 2.84
N LEU A 61 19.09 1.56 3.98
CA LEU A 61 20.06 1.44 5.06
C LEU A 61 21.30 0.64 4.66
N GLU A 62 21.12 -0.43 3.90
CA GLU A 62 22.21 -1.22 3.31
C GLU A 62 23.03 -0.36 2.34
N TYR A 63 22.36 0.27 1.37
CA TYR A 63 23.00 1.10 0.35
C TYR A 63 23.83 2.25 0.95
N VAL A 64 23.28 3.02 1.89
CA VAL A 64 23.98 4.20 2.44
C VAL A 64 25.20 3.82 3.32
N LYS A 65 25.23 2.60 3.87
CA LYS A 65 26.39 2.08 4.60
C LYS A 65 27.53 1.68 3.68
N GLU A 66 27.21 1.16 2.51
CA GLU A 66 28.18 0.70 1.51
C GLU A 66 28.66 1.84 0.62
N ARG A 67 27.76 2.69 0.16
CA ARG A 67 28.06 3.79 -0.76
C ARG A 67 28.93 4.85 -0.10
N LYS A 68 30.06 5.17 -0.74
CA LYS A 68 30.99 6.20 -0.28
C LYS A 68 30.94 7.44 -1.15
N ALA A 69 31.00 8.60 -0.51
CA ALA A 69 31.15 9.91 -1.14
C ALA A 69 32.00 10.81 -0.22
N PHE A 70 32.83 11.66 -0.79
CA PHE A 70 33.70 12.56 -0.02
C PHE A 70 34.54 11.88 1.05
N GLY A 71 35.04 10.67 0.73
CA GLY A 71 35.97 9.91 1.60
C GLY A 71 35.34 9.08 2.71
N LYS A 72 34.00 9.08 2.88
CA LYS A 72 33.29 8.31 3.90
C LYS A 72 31.99 7.72 3.40
N SER A 73 31.34 6.83 4.17
CA SER A 73 30.04 6.28 3.81
C SER A 73 28.97 7.38 3.84
N ILE A 74 27.92 7.25 3.00
CA ILE A 74 26.81 8.20 3.01
C ILE A 74 26.11 8.22 4.37
N PHE A 75 26.08 7.09 5.07
CA PHE A 75 25.50 6.97 6.40
C PHE A 75 26.20 7.87 7.46
N GLU A 76 27.49 8.18 7.28
CA GLU A 76 28.22 9.02 8.22
C GLU A 76 27.84 10.51 8.18
N PHE A 77 27.12 10.95 7.13
CA PHE A 77 26.61 12.31 7.07
C PHE A 77 25.41 12.49 8.00
N GLN A 78 25.43 13.54 8.81
CA GLN A 78 24.41 13.84 9.80
C GLN A 78 23.00 13.92 9.16
N ASN A 79 22.86 14.61 8.03
CA ASN A 79 21.61 14.75 7.32
C ASN A 79 21.02 13.37 6.91
N THR A 80 21.85 12.45 6.42
CA THR A 80 21.41 11.09 6.07
C THR A 80 20.85 10.36 7.28
N ARG A 81 21.54 10.44 8.42
CA ARG A 81 21.09 9.81 9.68
C ARG A 81 19.78 10.41 10.19
N PHE A 82 19.61 11.73 10.08
CA PHE A 82 18.37 12.40 10.49
C PHE A 82 17.20 11.96 9.60
N LYS A 83 17.37 11.97 8.28
CA LYS A 83 16.36 11.47 7.34
C LYS A 83 15.96 10.02 7.65
N LEU A 84 16.93 9.13 7.85
CA LEU A 84 16.64 7.73 8.19
C LEU A 84 15.91 7.59 9.53
N ALA A 85 16.25 8.37 10.53
CA ALA A 85 15.56 8.37 11.82
C ALA A 85 14.10 8.83 11.69
N GLU A 86 13.83 9.87 10.90
CA GLU A 86 12.49 10.34 10.60
C GLU A 86 11.66 9.27 9.88
N GLN A 87 12.23 8.65 8.83
CA GLN A 87 11.52 7.62 8.08
C GLN A 87 11.27 6.38 8.94
N LYS A 88 12.23 5.97 9.77
CA LYS A 88 12.03 4.88 10.73
C LYS A 88 10.89 5.19 11.71
N THR A 89 10.82 6.41 12.19
CA THR A 89 9.75 6.83 13.11
C THR A 89 8.38 6.78 12.44
N LYS A 90 8.26 7.31 11.20
CA LYS A 90 7.01 7.23 10.41
C LYS A 90 6.56 5.79 10.22
N LEU A 91 7.50 4.90 9.90
CA LEU A 91 7.25 3.46 9.75
C LEU A 91 6.68 2.85 11.04
N GLU A 92 7.31 3.10 12.20
CA GLU A 92 6.86 2.51 13.47
C GLU A 92 5.50 3.04 13.94
N VAL A 93 5.24 4.34 13.76
CA VAL A 93 3.91 4.91 14.04
C VAL A 93 2.86 4.28 13.15
N THR A 94 3.15 4.12 11.86
CA THR A 94 2.24 3.47 10.91
C THR A 94 2.03 2.00 11.27
N ARG A 95 3.08 1.29 11.66
CA ARG A 95 3.02 -0.10 12.10
C ARG A 95 2.08 -0.28 13.28
N ALA A 96 2.22 0.54 14.32
CA ALA A 96 1.37 0.48 15.50
C ALA A 96 -0.10 0.66 15.15
N PHE A 97 -0.42 1.64 14.29
CA PHE A 97 -1.80 1.89 13.86
C PHE A 97 -2.35 0.75 12.99
N ILE A 98 -1.59 0.24 12.03
CA ILE A 98 -2.03 -0.88 11.19
C ILE A 98 -2.23 -2.15 12.02
N HIS A 99 -1.37 -2.44 12.99
CA HIS A 99 -1.57 -3.58 13.90
C HIS A 99 -2.86 -3.44 14.69
N HIS A 100 -3.16 -2.27 15.23
CA HIS A 100 -4.45 -2.01 15.89
C HIS A 100 -5.63 -2.27 14.94
N CYS A 101 -5.57 -1.80 13.69
CA CYS A 101 -6.64 -2.06 12.71
C CYS A 101 -6.77 -3.56 12.36
N ILE A 102 -5.66 -4.32 12.35
CA ILE A 102 -5.70 -5.78 12.15
C ILE A 102 -6.43 -6.47 13.32
N GLU A 103 -6.20 -6.02 14.56
CA GLU A 103 -6.91 -6.54 15.72
C GLU A 103 -8.41 -6.25 15.63
N LEU A 104 -8.80 -5.02 15.28
CA LEU A 104 -10.21 -4.67 15.06
C LEU A 104 -10.86 -5.52 13.94
N GLN A 105 -10.12 -5.79 12.86
CA GLN A 105 -10.61 -6.65 11.78
C GLN A 105 -10.76 -8.10 12.23
N ARG A 106 -9.79 -8.64 12.97
CA ARG A 106 -9.86 -10.00 13.54
C ARG A 106 -11.07 -10.17 14.44
N ASP A 107 -11.38 -9.14 15.23
CA ASP A 107 -12.48 -9.15 16.19
C ASP A 107 -13.83 -8.78 15.53
N GLY A 108 -13.83 -8.51 14.21
CA GLY A 108 -15.04 -8.22 13.42
C GLY A 108 -15.64 -6.85 13.69
N VAL A 109 -14.88 -5.90 14.25
CA VAL A 109 -15.35 -4.57 14.66
C VAL A 109 -14.67 -3.41 13.92
N LEU A 110 -13.88 -3.70 12.87
CA LEU A 110 -13.28 -2.66 12.05
C LEU A 110 -14.36 -1.89 11.28
N ASP A 111 -14.57 -0.63 11.64
CA ASP A 111 -15.51 0.25 10.97
C ASP A 111 -14.91 0.92 9.71
N ALA A 112 -15.80 1.47 8.86
CA ALA A 112 -15.40 2.10 7.59
C ALA A 112 -14.56 3.37 7.79
N THR A 113 -14.74 4.10 8.87
CA THR A 113 -13.99 5.32 9.20
C THR A 113 -12.57 4.98 9.58
N THR A 114 -12.38 4.05 10.50
CA THR A 114 -11.05 3.56 10.93
C THR A 114 -10.28 2.93 9.77
N ALA A 115 -10.95 2.13 8.94
CA ALA A 115 -10.35 1.57 7.73
C ALA A 115 -9.94 2.66 6.71
N SER A 116 -10.72 3.73 6.60
CA SER A 116 -10.38 4.88 5.75
C SER A 116 -9.18 5.65 6.29
N MET A 117 -9.06 5.81 7.61
CA MET A 117 -7.86 6.38 8.26
C MET A 117 -6.64 5.54 7.98
N ALA A 118 -6.75 4.21 8.12
CA ALA A 118 -5.66 3.28 7.87
C ALA A 118 -5.15 3.39 6.42
N LYS A 119 -6.05 3.36 5.44
CA LYS A 119 -5.72 3.48 4.02
C LYS A 119 -5.10 4.83 3.67
N TRP A 120 -5.72 5.93 4.09
CA TRP A 120 -5.20 7.26 3.80
C TRP A 120 -3.81 7.47 4.40
N TRP A 121 -3.68 7.24 5.70
CA TRP A 121 -2.42 7.47 6.42
C TRP A 121 -1.29 6.62 5.85
N SER A 122 -1.49 5.31 5.74
CA SER A 122 -0.44 4.38 5.32
C SER A 122 0.02 4.65 3.88
N SER A 123 -0.89 4.91 2.94
CA SER A 123 -0.51 5.22 1.55
C SER A 123 0.19 6.57 1.41
N GLN A 124 -0.13 7.54 2.27
CA GLN A 124 0.57 8.81 2.32
C GLN A 124 1.99 8.63 2.85
N MET A 125 2.14 7.96 3.99
CA MET A 125 3.43 7.70 4.62
C MET A 125 4.32 6.82 3.73
N GLN A 126 3.76 5.83 3.06
CA GLN A 126 4.48 5.01 2.08
C GLN A 126 5.16 5.85 1.00
N CYS A 127 4.41 6.75 0.37
CA CYS A 127 4.97 7.62 -0.67
C CYS A 127 6.06 8.53 -0.10
N GLU A 128 5.86 9.13 1.07
CA GLU A 128 6.84 10.02 1.71
C GLU A 128 8.11 9.26 2.10
N VAL A 129 7.98 8.09 2.71
CA VAL A 129 9.13 7.27 3.14
C VAL A 129 9.94 6.81 1.94
N ILE A 130 9.27 6.33 0.88
CA ILE A 130 9.95 5.83 -0.32
C ILE A 130 10.62 6.97 -1.09
N ASP A 131 10.00 8.14 -1.16
CA ASP A 131 10.57 9.33 -1.79
C ASP A 131 11.89 9.75 -1.13
N GLU A 132 11.90 9.86 0.20
CA GLU A 132 13.09 10.19 0.95
C GLU A 132 14.17 9.09 0.89
N CYS A 133 13.76 7.83 0.86
CA CYS A 133 14.67 6.70 0.65
C CYS A 133 15.31 6.76 -0.75
N LEU A 134 14.52 6.96 -1.80
CA LEU A 134 14.99 7.07 -3.18
C LEU A 134 15.99 8.22 -3.33
N GLN A 135 15.74 9.37 -2.70
CA GLN A 135 16.65 10.52 -2.74
C GLN A 135 18.05 10.17 -2.24
N LEU A 136 18.18 9.26 -1.27
CA LEU A 136 19.48 8.84 -0.74
C LEU A 136 20.28 7.96 -1.71
N PHE A 137 19.64 7.38 -2.72
CA PHE A 137 20.34 6.66 -3.80
C PHE A 137 20.93 7.61 -4.85
N GLY A 138 20.51 8.90 -4.87
CA GLY A 138 20.93 9.84 -5.91
C GLY A 138 20.53 9.35 -7.31
N GLY A 139 21.42 9.46 -8.30
CA GLY A 139 21.14 9.05 -9.68
C GLY A 139 20.71 7.58 -9.81
N TYR A 140 21.23 6.70 -8.97
CA TYR A 140 20.84 5.28 -8.95
C TYR A 140 19.38 5.06 -8.52
N GLY A 141 18.81 5.95 -7.72
CA GLY A 141 17.39 5.91 -7.37
C GLY A 141 16.45 6.14 -8.54
N TYR A 142 16.94 6.67 -9.67
CA TYR A 142 16.15 6.87 -10.88
C TYR A 142 16.31 5.74 -11.92
N MET A 143 17.14 4.74 -11.64
CA MET A 143 17.40 3.60 -12.51
C MET A 143 16.51 2.41 -12.14
N LEU A 144 15.77 1.85 -13.10
CA LEU A 144 14.83 0.75 -12.89
C LEU A 144 15.50 -0.57 -12.45
N GLU A 145 16.79 -0.70 -12.63
CA GLU A 145 17.62 -1.79 -12.12
C GLU A 145 17.63 -1.81 -10.58
N TYR A 146 17.52 -0.64 -9.97
CA TYR A 146 17.42 -0.53 -8.51
C TYR A 146 15.98 -0.71 -8.04
N PRO A 147 15.74 -1.63 -7.10
CA PRO A 147 14.38 -1.91 -6.62
C PRO A 147 13.66 -0.69 -6.06
N ILE A 148 14.37 0.27 -5.49
CA ILE A 148 13.78 1.49 -4.93
C ILE A 148 13.07 2.34 -6.01
N ALA A 149 13.59 2.38 -7.24
CA ALA A 149 12.95 3.09 -8.36
C ALA A 149 11.58 2.49 -8.70
N ARG A 150 11.50 1.14 -8.72
CA ARG A 150 10.23 0.43 -8.94
C ARG A 150 9.26 0.64 -7.78
N ALA A 151 9.76 0.52 -6.54
CA ALA A 151 8.95 0.76 -5.35
C ALA A 151 8.33 2.16 -5.33
N TYR A 152 9.07 3.19 -5.79
CA TYR A 152 8.55 4.55 -5.92
C TYR A 152 7.39 4.65 -6.91
N ALA A 153 7.52 4.06 -8.09
CA ALA A 153 6.47 4.05 -9.10
C ALA A 153 5.22 3.29 -8.58
N ASP A 154 5.42 2.11 -7.99
CA ASP A 154 4.35 1.26 -7.49
C ASP A 154 3.62 1.87 -6.28
N ALA A 155 4.33 2.60 -5.41
CA ALA A 155 3.73 3.26 -4.27
C ALA A 155 2.71 4.34 -4.67
N ARG A 156 2.91 5.01 -5.80
CA ARG A 156 2.12 6.18 -6.18
C ARG A 156 0.64 5.87 -6.39
N VAL A 157 0.31 4.71 -6.94
CA VAL A 157 -1.09 4.30 -7.20
C VAL A 157 -1.87 4.00 -5.92
N GLN A 158 -1.18 3.68 -4.82
CA GLN A 158 -1.80 3.39 -3.52
C GLN A 158 -2.66 4.56 -2.99
N LYS A 159 -2.34 5.79 -3.38
CA LYS A 159 -3.13 6.98 -3.02
C LYS A 159 -4.39 7.16 -3.86
N ILE A 160 -4.58 6.35 -4.91
CA ILE A 160 -5.63 6.52 -5.92
C ILE A 160 -6.68 5.41 -5.81
N TYR A 161 -6.26 4.15 -5.87
CA TYR A 161 -7.20 3.02 -5.87
C TYR A 161 -7.74 2.69 -4.47
N GLY A 162 -8.79 1.86 -4.41
CA GLY A 162 -9.50 1.58 -3.16
C GLY A 162 -10.23 2.79 -2.56
N GLY A 163 -10.40 3.83 -3.41
CA GLY A 163 -10.84 5.17 -3.07
C GLY A 163 -9.65 6.13 -2.90
N THR A 164 -9.71 7.30 -3.53
CA THR A 164 -8.62 8.27 -3.41
C THR A 164 -8.45 8.74 -1.97
N ASN A 165 -7.27 9.25 -1.62
CA ASN A 165 -7.03 9.77 -0.27
C ASN A 165 -7.97 10.92 0.08
N GLU A 166 -8.43 11.70 -0.90
CA GLU A 166 -9.42 12.74 -0.74
C GLU A 166 -10.79 12.16 -0.34
N ILE A 167 -11.22 11.07 -0.99
CA ILE A 167 -12.45 10.35 -0.60
C ILE A 167 -12.33 9.74 0.80
N MET A 168 -11.16 9.22 1.17
CA MET A 168 -10.94 8.73 2.53
C MET A 168 -11.10 9.84 3.56
N LYS A 169 -10.50 11.01 3.31
CA LYS A 169 -10.64 12.18 4.18
C LYS A 169 -12.10 12.66 4.29
N GLU A 170 -12.84 12.64 3.19
CA GLU A 170 -14.26 12.98 3.19
C GLU A 170 -15.09 12.01 4.05
N LEU A 171 -14.83 10.70 3.96
CA LEU A 171 -15.50 9.70 4.79
C LEU A 171 -15.20 9.88 6.27
N ILE A 172 -13.94 10.21 6.60
CA ILE A 172 -13.54 10.51 7.98
C ILE A 172 -14.23 11.78 8.46
N ALA A 173 -14.25 12.85 7.66
CA ALA A 173 -14.84 14.13 8.04
C ALA A 173 -16.35 14.03 8.32
N ARG A 174 -17.06 13.16 7.60
CA ARG A 174 -18.50 12.90 7.85
C ARG A 174 -18.78 12.23 9.19
N SER A 175 -17.78 11.67 9.84
CA SER A 175 -17.92 11.02 11.16
C SER A 175 -17.57 11.94 12.33
N LEU A 176 -17.12 13.18 12.07
CA LEU A 176 -16.79 14.18 13.08
C LEU A 176 -18.03 14.97 13.50
#